data_284be88a222ea51ed6e07fae7af37a09
#
_entry.id   284be88a222ea51ed6e07fae7af37a09
#
_cell.length_a   1.000
_cell.length_b   1.000
_cell.length_c   1.000
_cell.angle_alpha   90.00
_cell.angle_beta   90.00
_cell.angle_gamma   90.00
#
_symmetry.space_group_name_H-M   'P 1'
#
loop_
_entity.id
_entity.type
_entity.pdbx_description
1 polymer ?
#
loop_
_entity_poly.entity_id
_entity_poly.type
_entity_poly.pdbx_seq_one_letter_code
_entity_poly.pdbx_strand_id
1 'polypeptide(L)'
;MMFKRNFGKAFIMYSICTLMLFFTSSKDLAWAASTANSPEQTTDEEDTVQAADVLLIYGSNPTEQELQSIEVIVKTITYLQRSIVFLPASQSIDILDNYENIICYNISSDQNELMKSLAMVEKNILFFGGNAVSDYIKDKTYDIEVTYADEVVVSLAYNFTELRSFSNINRLKNTSFLKGEFNYQSGIIEYENNTAALYSAFDNFWYTPVIDLTDEIMSASFAQEAAIWLWPYNGMPHSYSQYIVLNEVYPFYPPESLMEIVDFCINNRLSFIISVMPVYENGDYPAMKRFCEVLRYAQANGGAIILHAPNAVAEQDNTELLWDYLTYATEAYTNFGVYPLALQVPENYLFDETGREVLQRYTTVFCDRNYANSKFNINDKFNTIYKDGHLLIAPDYTIGQEQNVQMETISTAAYISVSQDIEAIKDDIIAVTQVNVVHKSLWDINHRVYAENLYFYSRNGELYFNDKKVSLAYTPFTYEKYEYDSGVFKWIAKDLSSLNKQLAFIVVISSIIFTLFIFAGRYRNRKRFLLPRQKGNKDGVD
;
A
#
# COMPACT_ATOMS: atom_id res chain seq x y z
N MET A 1 37.07 21.36 -59.13
CA MET A 1 35.84 21.29 -58.32
C MET A 1 35.42 19.84 -58.00
N MET A 2 36.38 18.90 -57.84
CA MET A 2 36.12 17.45 -57.67
C MET A 2 36.71 16.85 -56.39
N PHE A 3 37.36 17.67 -55.54
CA PHE A 3 38.06 17.19 -54.33
C PHE A 3 37.26 17.35 -53.00
N LYS A 4 36.12 18.07 -52.98
CA LYS A 4 35.32 18.30 -51.76
C LYS A 4 34.23 17.27 -51.50
N ARG A 5 33.95 16.33 -52.42
CA ARG A 5 32.83 15.39 -52.30
C ARG A 5 33.20 14.03 -51.64
N ASN A 6 34.49 13.72 -51.53
CA ASN A 6 34.95 12.45 -50.98
C ASN A 6 35.34 12.52 -49.49
N PHE A 7 35.58 13.72 -48.94
CA PHE A 7 35.97 13.88 -47.55
C PHE A 7 34.77 13.64 -46.58
N GLY A 8 33.56 14.03 -46.97
CA GLY A 8 32.34 13.81 -46.17
C GLY A 8 31.95 12.34 -46.06
N LYS A 9 32.18 11.56 -47.11
CA LYS A 9 31.85 10.11 -47.08
C LYS A 9 32.83 9.28 -46.27
N ALA A 10 34.09 9.66 -46.26
CA ALA A 10 35.14 9.01 -45.44
C ALA A 10 34.94 9.32 -43.96
N PHE A 11 34.53 10.53 -43.61
CA PHE A 11 34.25 10.92 -42.21
C PHE A 11 33.03 10.23 -41.63
N ILE A 12 31.94 10.08 -42.39
CA ILE A 12 30.75 9.37 -41.97
C ILE A 12 31.01 7.86 -41.82
N MET A 13 31.81 7.27 -42.70
CA MET A 13 32.20 5.85 -42.61
C MET A 13 33.13 5.57 -41.43
N TYR A 14 34.01 6.49 -41.07
CA TYR A 14 34.89 6.38 -39.90
C TYR A 14 34.11 6.55 -38.59
N SER A 15 33.09 7.43 -38.56
CA SER A 15 32.21 7.62 -37.42
C SER A 15 31.31 6.41 -37.17
N ILE A 16 30.84 5.74 -38.23
CA ILE A 16 30.01 4.52 -38.12
C ILE A 16 30.87 3.31 -37.68
N CYS A 17 32.11 3.20 -38.16
CA CYS A 17 33.02 2.14 -37.72
C CYS A 17 33.46 2.30 -36.26
N THR A 18 33.71 3.54 -35.78
CA THR A 18 33.98 3.79 -34.35
C THR A 18 32.78 3.53 -33.47
N LEU A 19 31.55 3.85 -33.91
CA LEU A 19 30.33 3.51 -33.17
C LEU A 19 30.12 1.99 -33.09
N MET A 20 30.37 1.24 -34.16
CA MET A 20 30.25 -0.22 -34.13
C MET A 20 31.30 -0.92 -33.26
N LEU A 21 32.52 -0.34 -33.13
CA LEU A 21 33.56 -0.86 -32.24
C LEU A 21 33.24 -0.63 -30.75
N PHE A 22 32.47 0.38 -30.42
CA PHE A 22 31.97 0.60 -29.05
C PHE A 22 30.83 -0.37 -28.64
N PHE A 23 30.05 -0.87 -29.59
CA PHE A 23 28.99 -1.82 -29.32
C PHE A 23 29.44 -3.30 -29.28
N THR A 24 30.62 -3.62 -29.75
CA THR A 24 31.16 -5.01 -29.73
C THR A 24 32.08 -5.29 -28.54
N SER A 25 32.53 -4.26 -27.80
CA SER A 25 33.43 -4.45 -26.64
C SER A 25 32.72 -4.55 -25.28
N SER A 26 31.38 -4.48 -25.25
CA SER A 26 30.61 -4.56 -23.99
C SER A 26 29.93 -5.93 -23.74
N LYS A 27 30.20 -6.93 -24.58
CA LYS A 27 29.60 -8.28 -24.39
C LYS A 27 30.53 -9.37 -23.90
N ASP A 28 31.85 -9.13 -23.76
CA ASP A 28 32.81 -10.20 -23.39
C ASP A 28 33.52 -9.96 -22.03
N LEU A 29 32.95 -9.17 -21.11
CA LEU A 29 33.54 -8.97 -19.79
C LEU A 29 32.63 -9.47 -18.63
N ALA A 30 31.73 -10.36 -18.89
CA ALA A 30 30.81 -10.90 -17.88
C ALA A 30 30.85 -12.42 -17.77
N TRP A 31 32.02 -13.06 -17.93
CA TRP A 31 32.11 -14.50 -17.68
C TRP A 31 33.46 -14.94 -17.13
N ALA A 32 33.86 -14.40 -16.00
CA ALA A 32 34.91 -14.96 -15.16
C ALA A 32 34.86 -14.35 -13.75
N ALA A 33 33.81 -14.66 -12.98
CA ALA A 33 33.86 -14.48 -11.54
C ALA A 33 32.97 -15.51 -10.86
N SER A 34 33.64 -16.46 -10.26
CA SER A 34 33.24 -17.12 -9.02
C SER A 34 32.14 -18.17 -9.09
N THR A 35 32.55 -19.38 -9.42
CA THR A 35 32.07 -20.55 -8.68
C THR A 35 32.55 -20.45 -7.23
N ALA A 36 31.80 -19.80 -6.38
CA ALA A 36 31.91 -19.89 -4.93
C ALA A 36 30.60 -20.45 -4.43
N ASN A 37 30.65 -21.69 -4.05
CA ASN A 37 29.76 -22.47 -3.18
C ASN A 37 28.56 -21.69 -2.63
N SER A 38 27.45 -21.77 -3.35
CA SER A 38 26.14 -21.74 -2.72
C SER A 38 26.00 -23.04 -1.91
N PRO A 39 25.52 -23.00 -0.67
CA PRO A 39 25.12 -24.24 -0.02
C PRO A 39 24.04 -24.87 -0.90
N GLU A 40 24.25 -26.09 -1.33
CA GLU A 40 23.23 -26.95 -1.92
C GLU A 40 22.01 -26.91 -1.00
N GLN A 41 21.00 -26.14 -1.39
CA GLN A 41 19.65 -26.41 -0.94
C GLN A 41 19.28 -27.73 -1.57
N THR A 42 19.28 -28.76 -0.75
CA THR A 42 18.62 -30.03 -1.05
C THR A 42 17.17 -29.72 -1.37
N THR A 43 16.87 -29.64 -2.68
CA THR A 43 15.52 -29.67 -3.21
C THR A 43 15.01 -31.10 -3.10
N ASP A 44 14.46 -31.43 -1.94
CA ASP A 44 13.51 -32.50 -1.69
C ASP A 44 12.77 -32.20 -0.38
N GLU A 45 12.26 -30.97 -0.24
CA GLU A 45 11.09 -30.73 0.58
C GLU A 45 9.89 -30.87 -0.40
N GLU A 46 9.21 -32.01 -0.33
CA GLU A 46 7.79 -32.05 -0.66
C GLU A 46 7.19 -30.80 -0.06
N ASP A 47 6.56 -29.94 -0.89
CA ASP A 47 5.72 -28.82 -0.46
C ASP A 47 4.60 -29.41 0.41
N THR A 48 4.90 -29.72 1.65
CA THR A 48 3.89 -29.85 2.69
C THR A 48 3.36 -28.42 2.86
N VAL A 49 2.28 -28.12 2.15
CA VAL A 49 1.48 -26.91 2.35
C VAL A 49 1.23 -26.84 3.84
N GLN A 50 1.94 -25.98 4.51
CA GLN A 50 1.77 -25.78 5.94
C GLN A 50 0.32 -25.36 6.13
N ALA A 51 -0.47 -26.12 6.91
CA ALA A 51 -1.87 -25.83 7.13
C ALA A 51 -1.99 -24.41 7.66
N ALA A 52 -2.86 -23.60 7.04
CA ALA A 52 -3.11 -22.25 7.51
C ALA A 52 -3.75 -22.29 8.92
N ASP A 53 -3.61 -21.20 9.68
CA ASP A 53 -4.16 -21.11 11.04
C ASP A 53 -5.68 -21.11 11.06
N VAL A 54 -6.31 -20.56 10.01
CA VAL A 54 -7.75 -20.33 9.92
C VAL A 54 -8.30 -20.81 8.59
N LEU A 55 -9.41 -21.52 8.61
CA LEU A 55 -10.21 -21.85 7.43
C LEU A 55 -11.48 -20.97 7.42
N LEU A 56 -11.68 -20.19 6.35
CA LEU A 56 -12.93 -19.49 6.09
C LEU A 56 -13.75 -20.25 5.06
N ILE A 57 -14.94 -20.68 5.46
CA ILE A 57 -15.93 -21.36 4.63
C ILE A 57 -17.05 -20.38 4.30
N TYR A 58 -17.37 -20.17 3.03
CA TYR A 58 -18.41 -19.28 2.60
C TYR A 58 -19.48 -19.98 1.77
N GLY A 59 -20.68 -19.41 1.73
CA GLY A 59 -21.81 -19.94 0.95
C GLY A 59 -21.55 -19.92 -0.56
N SER A 60 -22.29 -20.75 -1.31
CA SER A 60 -22.21 -20.79 -2.77
C SER A 60 -22.74 -19.48 -3.37
N ASN A 61 -22.02 -18.91 -4.34
CA ASN A 61 -22.39 -17.70 -5.08
C ASN A 61 -22.59 -16.45 -4.20
N PRO A 62 -21.57 -15.99 -3.48
CA PRO A 62 -21.66 -14.79 -2.67
C PRO A 62 -21.96 -13.56 -3.52
N THR A 63 -22.77 -12.65 -3.01
CA THR A 63 -23.04 -11.34 -3.57
C THR A 63 -21.80 -10.44 -3.49
N GLU A 64 -21.79 -9.31 -4.22
CA GLU A 64 -20.68 -8.36 -4.14
C GLU A 64 -20.45 -7.82 -2.72
N GLN A 65 -21.51 -7.54 -1.98
CA GLN A 65 -21.44 -7.11 -0.57
C GLN A 65 -20.87 -8.19 0.34
N GLU A 66 -21.25 -9.45 0.12
CA GLU A 66 -20.69 -10.58 0.86
C GLU A 66 -19.20 -10.79 0.52
N LEU A 67 -18.79 -10.59 -0.75
CA LEU A 67 -17.38 -10.62 -1.14
C LEU A 67 -16.56 -9.54 -0.43
N GLN A 68 -17.10 -8.33 -0.30
CA GLN A 68 -16.45 -7.26 0.47
C GLN A 68 -16.33 -7.61 1.95
N SER A 69 -17.35 -8.23 2.54
CA SER A 69 -17.30 -8.69 3.93
C SER A 69 -16.31 -9.84 4.13
N ILE A 70 -16.21 -10.77 3.17
CA ILE A 70 -15.19 -11.82 3.16
C ILE A 70 -13.78 -11.20 3.08
N GLU A 71 -13.59 -10.18 2.24
CA GLU A 71 -12.33 -9.44 2.16
C GLU A 71 -11.96 -8.81 3.52
N VAL A 72 -12.91 -8.20 4.22
CA VAL A 72 -12.71 -7.66 5.57
C VAL A 72 -12.27 -8.75 6.54
N ILE A 73 -12.92 -9.93 6.52
CA ILE A 73 -12.53 -11.07 7.37
C ILE A 73 -11.09 -11.48 7.07
N VAL A 74 -10.76 -11.68 5.81
CA VAL A 74 -9.43 -12.12 5.39
C VAL A 74 -8.35 -11.12 5.80
N LYS A 75 -8.58 -9.82 5.56
CA LYS A 75 -7.67 -8.74 6.01
C LYS A 75 -7.50 -8.73 7.52
N THR A 76 -8.60 -8.80 8.27
CA THR A 76 -8.57 -8.76 9.73
C THR A 76 -7.75 -9.92 10.31
N ILE A 77 -7.99 -11.14 9.86
CA ILE A 77 -7.25 -12.32 10.32
C ILE A 77 -5.75 -12.19 9.95
N THR A 78 -5.46 -11.67 8.76
CA THR A 78 -4.08 -11.42 8.30
C THR A 78 -3.39 -10.36 9.17
N TYR A 79 -4.06 -9.25 9.51
CA TYR A 79 -3.51 -8.24 10.42
C TYR A 79 -3.40 -8.72 11.88
N LEU A 80 -4.17 -9.73 12.26
CA LEU A 80 -3.98 -10.45 13.51
C LEU A 80 -2.80 -11.45 13.45
N GLN A 81 -1.98 -11.39 12.41
CA GLN A 81 -0.80 -12.22 12.21
C GLN A 81 -1.14 -13.72 12.11
N ARG A 82 -2.26 -14.05 11.47
CA ARG A 82 -2.70 -15.41 11.20
C ARG A 82 -2.87 -15.68 9.72
N SER A 83 -2.42 -16.84 9.30
CA SER A 83 -2.65 -17.32 7.94
C SER A 83 -4.10 -17.79 7.77
N ILE A 84 -4.71 -17.52 6.64
CA ILE A 84 -6.10 -17.86 6.36
C ILE A 84 -6.25 -18.46 4.97
N VAL A 85 -7.03 -19.55 4.89
CA VAL A 85 -7.50 -20.16 3.66
C VAL A 85 -8.99 -19.91 3.55
N PHE A 86 -9.50 -19.61 2.37
CA PHE A 86 -10.93 -19.40 2.15
C PHE A 86 -11.43 -20.27 0.99
N LEU A 87 -12.51 -21.02 1.23
CA LEU A 87 -13.09 -21.99 0.30
C LEU A 87 -14.61 -21.96 0.32
N PRO A 88 -15.28 -22.28 -0.80
CA PRO A 88 -16.71 -22.49 -0.80
C PRO A 88 -17.09 -23.74 0.01
N ALA A 89 -18.28 -23.74 0.60
CA ALA A 89 -18.80 -24.84 1.41
C ALA A 89 -18.69 -26.22 0.72
N SER A 90 -18.86 -26.26 -0.59
CA SER A 90 -18.78 -27.49 -1.39
C SER A 90 -17.39 -28.16 -1.46
N GLN A 91 -16.33 -27.45 -1.07
CA GLN A 91 -14.92 -27.92 -1.16
C GLN A 91 -14.26 -28.07 0.20
N SER A 92 -14.96 -27.80 1.30
CA SER A 92 -14.35 -27.64 2.62
C SER A 92 -14.42 -28.90 3.48
N ILE A 93 -15.33 -29.83 3.23
CA ILE A 93 -15.62 -30.97 4.13
C ILE A 93 -14.39 -31.84 4.40
N ASP A 94 -13.64 -32.18 3.36
CA ASP A 94 -12.51 -33.13 3.45
C ASP A 94 -11.28 -32.56 4.18
N ILE A 95 -11.25 -31.27 4.42
CA ILE A 95 -10.09 -30.59 5.00
C ILE A 95 -10.32 -30.00 6.40
N LEU A 96 -11.52 -30.14 6.96
CA LEU A 96 -11.88 -29.57 8.26
C LEU A 96 -10.91 -29.95 9.38
N ASP A 97 -10.43 -31.20 9.36
CA ASP A 97 -9.53 -31.72 10.39
C ASP A 97 -8.15 -31.02 10.40
N ASN A 98 -7.77 -30.41 9.29
CA ASN A 98 -6.48 -29.75 9.14
C ASN A 98 -6.41 -28.38 9.84
N TYR A 99 -7.54 -27.85 10.30
CA TYR A 99 -7.61 -26.49 10.86
C TYR A 99 -8.14 -26.52 12.29
N GLU A 100 -7.56 -25.72 13.17
CA GLU A 100 -8.03 -25.54 14.54
C GLU A 100 -9.12 -24.46 14.64
N ASN A 101 -9.08 -23.44 13.78
CA ASN A 101 -10.00 -22.33 13.78
C ASN A 101 -10.75 -22.28 12.45
N ILE A 102 -12.06 -22.25 12.51
CA ILE A 102 -12.95 -22.28 11.33
C ILE A 102 -13.95 -21.13 11.42
N ILE A 103 -14.02 -20.35 10.35
CA ILE A 103 -15.05 -19.31 10.17
C ILE A 103 -16.08 -19.82 9.16
N CYS A 104 -17.36 -19.79 9.52
CA CYS A 104 -18.48 -20.14 8.65
C CYS A 104 -19.25 -18.86 8.30
N TYR A 105 -19.12 -18.37 7.08
CA TYR A 105 -19.73 -17.13 6.66
C TYR A 105 -20.97 -17.36 5.81
N ASN A 106 -22.13 -16.93 6.33
CA ASN A 106 -23.45 -16.97 5.68
C ASN A 106 -23.79 -18.35 5.04
N ILE A 107 -23.62 -19.42 5.81
CA ILE A 107 -23.91 -20.77 5.35
C ILE A 107 -25.40 -21.03 5.41
N SER A 108 -25.96 -21.54 4.30
CA SER A 108 -27.38 -21.86 4.19
C SER A 108 -27.71 -23.27 4.68
N SER A 109 -28.96 -23.50 5.09
CA SER A 109 -29.45 -24.77 5.66
C SER A 109 -29.45 -25.95 4.64
N ASP A 110 -29.19 -25.72 3.37
CA ASP A 110 -29.00 -26.80 2.38
C ASP A 110 -27.66 -27.52 2.51
N GLN A 111 -26.71 -26.96 3.28
CA GLN A 111 -25.37 -27.51 3.55
C GLN A 111 -25.37 -28.48 4.75
N ASN A 112 -26.36 -29.38 4.84
CA ASN A 112 -26.51 -30.29 5.97
C ASN A 112 -25.31 -31.23 6.23
N GLU A 113 -24.61 -31.67 5.17
CA GLU A 113 -23.44 -32.53 5.34
C GLU A 113 -22.27 -31.77 5.98
N LEU A 114 -22.06 -30.52 5.59
CA LEU A 114 -21.06 -29.67 6.21
C LEU A 114 -21.37 -29.43 7.68
N MET A 115 -22.64 -29.12 8.04
CA MET A 115 -23.03 -28.89 9.43
C MET A 115 -22.80 -30.12 10.30
N LYS A 116 -23.16 -31.30 9.82
CA LYS A 116 -22.87 -32.57 10.52
C LYS A 116 -21.38 -32.80 10.70
N SER A 117 -20.58 -32.56 9.66
CA SER A 117 -19.13 -32.72 9.73
C SER A 117 -18.51 -31.75 10.73
N LEU A 118 -18.93 -30.47 10.72
CA LEU A 118 -18.53 -29.46 11.71
C LEU A 118 -18.94 -29.83 13.13
N ALA A 119 -20.12 -30.44 13.31
CA ALA A 119 -20.58 -30.88 14.63
C ALA A 119 -19.77 -32.08 15.17
N MET A 120 -19.14 -32.87 14.32
CA MET A 120 -18.30 -34.01 14.72
C MET A 120 -16.88 -33.60 15.13
N VAL A 121 -16.37 -32.47 14.64
CA VAL A 121 -15.03 -31.99 14.98
C VAL A 121 -15.06 -31.10 16.23
N GLU A 122 -13.99 -31.20 17.04
CA GLU A 122 -13.79 -30.32 18.23
C GLU A 122 -12.90 -29.16 17.85
N LYS A 123 -13.41 -28.24 17.04
CA LYS A 123 -12.69 -27.07 16.53
C LYS A 123 -13.28 -25.79 17.08
N ASN A 124 -12.52 -24.72 17.06
CA ASN A 124 -12.97 -23.37 17.41
C ASN A 124 -13.70 -22.76 16.21
N ILE A 125 -15.02 -22.62 16.29
CA ILE A 125 -15.85 -22.26 15.13
C ILE A 125 -16.57 -20.94 15.38
N LEU A 126 -16.42 -20.00 14.44
CA LEU A 126 -17.12 -18.71 14.43
C LEU A 126 -18.09 -18.64 13.24
N PHE A 127 -19.38 -18.50 13.54
CA PHE A 127 -20.42 -18.34 12.53
C PHE A 127 -20.78 -16.86 12.35
N PHE A 128 -20.89 -16.46 11.09
CA PHE A 128 -21.44 -15.18 10.65
C PHE A 128 -22.80 -15.41 10.01
N GLY A 129 -23.88 -15.00 10.66
CA GLY A 129 -25.23 -15.12 10.14
C GLY A 129 -25.58 -16.53 9.69
N GLY A 130 -26.37 -16.60 8.62
CA GLY A 130 -26.81 -17.86 8.03
C GLY A 130 -27.91 -18.58 8.85
N ASN A 131 -28.65 -19.43 8.17
CA ASN A 131 -29.70 -20.24 8.83
C ASN A 131 -29.23 -21.66 9.18
N ALA A 132 -28.04 -22.07 8.67
CA ALA A 132 -27.44 -23.37 8.98
C ALA A 132 -26.99 -23.51 10.44
N VAL A 133 -26.77 -22.40 11.14
CA VAL A 133 -26.37 -22.40 12.55
C VAL A 133 -27.36 -23.16 13.44
N SER A 134 -28.67 -23.16 13.09
CA SER A 134 -29.72 -23.92 13.82
C SER A 134 -29.46 -25.43 13.75
N ASP A 135 -29.02 -25.95 12.61
CA ASP A 135 -28.74 -27.36 12.43
C ASP A 135 -27.48 -27.77 13.21
N TYR A 136 -26.44 -26.92 13.18
CA TYR A 136 -25.23 -27.13 13.99
C TYR A 136 -25.53 -27.18 15.50
N ILE A 137 -26.32 -26.22 16.04
CA ILE A 137 -26.72 -26.16 17.44
C ILE A 137 -27.49 -27.44 17.84
N LYS A 138 -28.42 -27.88 16.98
CA LYS A 138 -29.19 -29.10 17.18
C LYS A 138 -28.32 -30.35 17.17
N ASP A 139 -27.38 -30.46 16.23
CA ASP A 139 -26.48 -31.60 16.11
C ASP A 139 -25.50 -31.69 17.29
N LYS A 140 -25.06 -30.54 17.83
CA LYS A 140 -24.26 -30.43 19.08
C LYS A 140 -25.10 -30.62 20.36
N THR A 141 -26.44 -30.63 20.27
CA THR A 141 -27.35 -30.72 21.42
C THR A 141 -27.18 -29.58 22.45
N TYR A 142 -26.85 -28.37 21.97
CA TYR A 142 -26.78 -27.20 22.83
C TYR A 142 -28.15 -26.71 23.25
N ASP A 143 -28.29 -26.28 24.51
CA ASP A 143 -29.54 -25.70 25.03
C ASP A 143 -29.63 -24.21 24.66
N ILE A 144 -29.74 -23.95 23.37
CA ILE A 144 -29.80 -22.60 22.78
C ILE A 144 -31.03 -22.52 21.88
N GLU A 145 -31.92 -21.57 22.20
CA GLU A 145 -33.09 -21.25 21.39
C GLU A 145 -32.65 -20.41 20.17
N VAL A 146 -33.10 -20.78 18.98
CA VAL A 146 -32.79 -20.09 17.72
C VAL A 146 -34.08 -19.48 17.17
N THR A 147 -34.07 -18.17 16.95
CA THR A 147 -35.16 -17.43 16.29
C THR A 147 -34.65 -16.93 14.94
N TYR A 148 -35.28 -17.34 13.85
CA TYR A 148 -34.93 -16.96 12.50
C TYR A 148 -35.74 -15.73 12.04
N ALA A 149 -35.08 -14.83 11.29
CA ALA A 149 -35.67 -13.68 10.63
C ALA A 149 -35.21 -13.54 9.20
N ASP A 150 -36.14 -13.42 8.25
CA ASP A 150 -35.83 -13.21 6.82
C ASP A 150 -35.28 -11.81 6.58
N GLU A 151 -35.86 -10.80 7.18
CA GLU A 151 -35.45 -9.41 7.13
C GLU A 151 -35.89 -8.67 8.37
N VAL A 152 -35.01 -7.98 9.03
CA VAL A 152 -35.28 -7.22 10.26
C VAL A 152 -34.40 -5.96 10.33
N VAL A 153 -35.01 -4.87 10.81
CA VAL A 153 -34.26 -3.65 11.14
C VAL A 153 -33.79 -3.72 12.57
N VAL A 154 -32.51 -3.52 12.78
CA VAL A 154 -31.90 -3.63 14.10
C VAL A 154 -31.16 -2.34 14.46
N SER A 155 -31.05 -2.06 15.76
CA SER A 155 -30.09 -1.13 16.32
C SER A 155 -28.95 -1.94 16.92
N LEU A 156 -27.73 -1.67 16.46
CA LEU A 156 -26.49 -2.32 16.91
C LEU A 156 -25.76 -1.38 17.85
N ALA A 157 -25.32 -1.85 19.00
CA ALA A 157 -24.48 -1.11 19.92
C ALA A 157 -23.26 -1.95 20.30
N TYR A 158 -22.07 -1.35 20.24
CA TYR A 158 -20.82 -1.98 20.64
C TYR A 158 -19.98 -1.04 21.50
N ASN A 159 -19.37 -1.55 22.56
CA ASN A 159 -18.51 -0.79 23.46
C ASN A 159 -17.05 -1.09 23.11
N PHE A 160 -16.35 -0.10 22.58
CA PHE A 160 -14.92 -0.13 22.47
C PHE A 160 -14.27 0.34 23.78
N THR A 161 -13.07 -0.06 24.06
CA THR A 161 -12.40 0.18 25.35
C THR A 161 -12.35 1.65 25.76
N GLU A 162 -12.21 2.57 24.78
CA GLU A 162 -12.16 4.01 25.02
C GLU A 162 -13.44 4.75 24.63
N LEU A 163 -14.26 4.20 23.74
CA LEU A 163 -15.56 4.72 23.37
C LEU A 163 -16.64 3.99 24.14
N ARG A 164 -17.38 4.71 24.96
CA ARG A 164 -18.36 4.11 25.90
C ARG A 164 -19.48 3.32 25.23
N SER A 165 -19.93 3.72 24.06
CA SER A 165 -20.82 2.93 23.20
C SER A 165 -20.94 3.56 21.83
N PHE A 166 -21.06 2.72 20.85
CA PHE A 166 -21.38 3.12 19.49
C PHE A 166 -22.65 2.40 19.05
N SER A 167 -23.63 3.11 18.45
CA SER A 167 -24.84 2.48 17.94
C SER A 167 -25.10 2.88 16.50
N ASN A 168 -25.51 1.91 15.71
CA ASN A 168 -25.87 2.06 14.32
C ASN A 168 -27.20 1.37 14.02
N ILE A 169 -27.94 1.86 13.03
CA ILE A 169 -29.15 1.19 12.54
C ILE A 169 -28.78 0.40 11.30
N ASN A 170 -29.06 -0.88 11.31
CA ASN A 170 -28.74 -1.79 10.22
C ASN A 170 -29.95 -2.65 9.84
N ARG A 171 -29.89 -3.23 8.66
CA ARG A 171 -30.91 -4.15 8.15
C ARG A 171 -30.26 -5.51 7.93
N LEU A 172 -30.65 -6.48 8.75
CA LEU A 172 -30.17 -7.85 8.65
C LEU A 172 -31.12 -8.69 7.80
N LYS A 173 -30.56 -9.59 6.99
CA LYS A 173 -31.28 -10.54 6.15
C LYS A 173 -30.81 -11.96 6.43
N ASN A 174 -31.73 -12.92 6.32
CA ASN A 174 -31.45 -14.35 6.47
C ASN A 174 -30.62 -14.65 7.73
N THR A 175 -31.03 -14.07 8.85
CA THR A 175 -30.26 -14.14 10.09
C THR A 175 -30.99 -14.91 11.18
N SER A 176 -30.23 -15.47 12.11
CA SER A 176 -30.74 -16.12 13.31
C SER A 176 -30.33 -15.32 14.54
N PHE A 177 -31.23 -15.23 15.53
CA PHE A 177 -30.93 -14.69 16.83
C PHE A 177 -30.86 -15.83 17.84
N LEU A 178 -29.84 -15.86 18.66
CA LEU A 178 -29.59 -16.89 19.65
C LEU A 178 -29.98 -16.39 21.03
N LYS A 179 -30.65 -17.26 21.83
CA LYS A 179 -31.01 -17.01 23.20
C LYS A 179 -30.69 -18.24 24.04
N GLY A 180 -29.95 -18.05 25.11
CA GLY A 180 -29.49 -19.13 25.98
C GLY A 180 -28.46 -18.61 26.99
N GLU A 181 -27.82 -19.54 27.70
CA GLU A 181 -26.71 -19.22 28.58
C GLU A 181 -25.40 -19.31 27.78
N PHE A 182 -24.68 -18.19 27.68
CA PHE A 182 -23.42 -18.08 26.96
C PHE A 182 -22.28 -17.79 27.94
N ASN A 183 -21.09 -18.35 27.63
CA ASN A 183 -19.89 -18.09 28.42
C ASN A 183 -19.34 -16.67 28.18
N TYR A 184 -19.61 -16.13 26.99
CA TYR A 184 -19.19 -14.80 26.59
C TYR A 184 -20.27 -14.13 25.73
N GLN A 185 -20.48 -12.85 25.95
CA GLN A 185 -21.35 -12.01 25.13
C GLN A 185 -20.78 -10.60 25.05
N SER A 186 -20.83 -10.01 23.86
CA SER A 186 -20.43 -8.62 23.66
C SER A 186 -21.34 -7.92 22.65
N GLY A 187 -21.43 -6.58 22.78
CA GLY A 187 -22.32 -5.78 21.98
C GLY A 187 -23.80 -6.12 22.21
N ILE A 188 -24.68 -5.29 21.69
CA ILE A 188 -26.14 -5.44 21.84
C ILE A 188 -26.82 -5.24 20.49
N ILE A 189 -27.77 -6.09 20.17
CA ILE A 189 -28.70 -5.93 19.06
C ILE A 189 -30.12 -5.73 19.65
N GLU A 190 -30.73 -4.63 19.27
CA GLU A 190 -32.15 -4.38 19.56
C GLU A 190 -32.96 -4.54 18.27
N TYR A 191 -33.97 -5.40 18.29
CA TYR A 191 -34.81 -5.66 17.14
C TYR A 191 -36.26 -5.88 17.60
N GLU A 192 -37.19 -5.23 16.91
CA GLU A 192 -38.61 -5.24 17.27
C GLU A 192 -38.83 -4.86 18.75
N ASN A 193 -39.07 -5.80 19.64
CA ASN A 193 -39.14 -5.58 21.10
C ASN A 193 -38.20 -6.55 21.85
N ASN A 194 -37.22 -7.09 21.19
CA ASN A 194 -36.28 -8.06 21.74
C ASN A 194 -34.85 -7.50 21.73
N THR A 195 -34.00 -8.13 22.54
CA THR A 195 -32.57 -7.88 22.58
C THR A 195 -31.81 -9.19 22.40
N ALA A 196 -30.68 -9.12 21.69
CA ALA A 196 -29.72 -10.21 21.56
C ALA A 196 -28.31 -9.66 21.70
N ALA A 197 -27.34 -10.53 21.96
CA ALA A 197 -25.94 -10.14 21.88
C ALA A 197 -25.49 -10.02 20.42
N LEU A 198 -24.59 -9.07 20.15
CA LEU A 198 -23.94 -8.92 18.84
C LEU A 198 -22.97 -10.06 18.59
N TYR A 199 -22.21 -10.43 19.61
CA TYR A 199 -21.35 -11.62 19.60
C TYR A 199 -21.70 -12.49 20.80
N SER A 200 -21.81 -13.79 20.58
CA SER A 200 -22.10 -14.78 21.61
C SER A 200 -21.15 -15.95 21.49
N ALA A 201 -20.64 -16.48 22.60
CA ALA A 201 -19.85 -17.68 22.61
C ALA A 201 -20.29 -18.68 23.68
N PHE A 202 -20.26 -19.97 23.32
CA PHE A 202 -20.51 -21.11 24.19
C PHE A 202 -19.46 -22.18 23.85
N ASP A 203 -18.59 -22.50 24.77
CA ASP A 203 -17.42 -23.36 24.55
C ASP A 203 -16.59 -22.91 23.33
N ASN A 204 -16.43 -23.78 22.35
CA ASN A 204 -15.71 -23.49 21.10
C ASN A 204 -16.62 -22.95 19.97
N PHE A 205 -17.86 -22.64 20.28
CA PHE A 205 -18.83 -22.10 19.34
C PHE A 205 -18.99 -20.60 19.53
N TRP A 206 -18.75 -19.83 18.48
CA TRP A 206 -18.95 -18.38 18.44
C TRP A 206 -19.96 -18.02 17.36
N TYR A 207 -20.73 -16.99 17.60
CA TYR A 207 -21.77 -16.55 16.67
C TYR A 207 -21.95 -15.04 16.66
N THR A 208 -22.14 -14.47 15.46
CA THR A 208 -22.69 -13.14 15.24
C THR A 208 -23.80 -13.20 14.18
N PRO A 209 -24.96 -12.54 14.38
CA PRO A 209 -26.03 -12.49 13.38
C PRO A 209 -25.72 -11.57 12.21
N VAL A 210 -24.67 -10.75 12.29
CA VAL A 210 -24.31 -9.76 11.28
C VAL A 210 -23.39 -10.38 10.23
N ILE A 211 -23.76 -10.24 8.96
CA ILE A 211 -22.95 -10.68 7.81
C ILE A 211 -22.31 -9.52 7.06
N ASP A 212 -22.79 -8.28 7.25
CA ASP A 212 -22.25 -7.09 6.61
C ASP A 212 -21.14 -6.47 7.47
N LEU A 213 -19.91 -6.66 7.06
CA LEU A 213 -18.72 -6.10 7.70
C LEU A 213 -18.16 -4.88 6.93
N THR A 214 -18.87 -4.36 5.94
CA THR A 214 -18.43 -3.16 5.20
C THR A 214 -18.63 -1.88 6.00
N ASP A 215 -19.48 -1.92 7.03
CA ASP A 215 -19.60 -0.85 8.01
C ASP A 215 -18.36 -0.78 8.91
N GLU A 216 -17.80 0.42 9.08
CA GLU A 216 -16.55 0.64 9.82
C GLU A 216 -16.61 0.15 11.27
N ILE A 217 -17.79 0.30 11.92
CA ILE A 217 -17.99 -0.13 13.33
C ILE A 217 -18.01 -1.65 13.38
N MET A 218 -18.70 -2.27 12.44
CA MET A 218 -18.79 -3.73 12.38
C MET A 218 -17.44 -4.35 12.08
N SER A 219 -16.68 -3.78 11.15
CA SER A 219 -15.30 -4.17 10.85
C SER A 219 -14.39 -4.03 12.08
N ALA A 220 -14.47 -2.90 12.80
CA ALA A 220 -13.69 -2.66 14.00
C ALA A 220 -14.09 -3.59 15.16
N SER A 221 -15.39 -3.79 15.38
CA SER A 221 -15.86 -4.73 16.41
C SER A 221 -15.43 -6.17 16.11
N PHE A 222 -15.49 -6.56 14.84
CA PHE A 222 -15.01 -7.88 14.42
C PHE A 222 -13.51 -8.05 14.68
N ALA A 223 -12.69 -7.06 14.41
CA ALA A 223 -11.26 -7.14 14.67
C ALA A 223 -10.95 -7.36 16.17
N GLN A 224 -11.70 -6.73 17.04
CA GLN A 224 -11.58 -6.95 18.49
C GLN A 224 -12.05 -8.34 18.90
N GLU A 225 -13.19 -8.78 18.41
CA GLU A 225 -13.77 -10.08 18.74
C GLU A 225 -12.98 -11.25 18.14
N ALA A 226 -12.47 -11.10 16.92
CA ALA A 226 -11.61 -12.10 16.27
C ALA A 226 -10.32 -12.34 17.06
N ALA A 227 -9.76 -11.30 17.66
CA ALA A 227 -8.59 -11.46 18.53
C ALA A 227 -8.93 -12.27 19.79
N ILE A 228 -10.07 -12.00 20.44
CA ILE A 228 -10.54 -12.76 21.61
C ILE A 228 -10.84 -14.20 21.22
N TRP A 229 -11.46 -14.41 20.06
CA TRP A 229 -11.75 -15.73 19.51
C TRP A 229 -10.50 -16.56 19.25
N LEU A 230 -9.44 -15.95 18.67
CA LEU A 230 -8.19 -16.65 18.36
C LEU A 230 -7.33 -16.92 19.62
N TRP A 231 -7.42 -16.08 20.67
CA TRP A 231 -6.61 -16.19 21.88
C TRP A 231 -7.43 -16.09 23.18
N PRO A 232 -8.38 -17.01 23.43
CA PRO A 232 -9.33 -16.88 24.54
C PRO A 232 -8.71 -16.92 25.94
N TYR A 233 -7.52 -17.52 26.11
CA TYR A 233 -6.93 -17.74 27.43
C TYR A 233 -5.51 -17.25 27.62
N ASN A 234 -4.76 -16.98 26.58
CA ASN A 234 -3.31 -16.79 26.66
C ASN A 234 -2.83 -15.37 26.40
N GLY A 235 -3.68 -14.39 26.46
CA GLY A 235 -3.28 -13.03 26.10
C GLY A 235 -2.67 -12.99 24.69
N MET A 236 -2.96 -11.94 23.97
CA MET A 236 -2.46 -11.79 22.61
C MET A 236 -0.92 -11.81 22.58
N PRO A 237 -0.29 -12.50 21.60
CA PRO A 237 1.16 -12.73 21.58
C PRO A 237 1.97 -11.45 21.37
N HIS A 238 1.34 -10.37 20.97
CA HIS A 238 2.00 -9.09 20.69
C HIS A 238 1.28 -7.92 21.34
N SER A 239 2.05 -6.97 21.84
CA SER A 239 1.51 -5.68 22.25
C SER A 239 1.29 -4.83 21.01
N TYR A 240 0.05 -4.47 20.75
CA TYR A 240 -0.35 -3.64 19.62
C TYR A 240 0.12 -2.22 19.80
N SER A 241 0.39 -1.55 18.68
CA SER A 241 1.00 -0.23 18.68
C SER A 241 0.55 0.56 17.48
N GLN A 242 0.43 1.85 17.66
CA GLN A 242 0.27 2.76 16.54
C GLN A 242 1.63 3.34 16.16
N TYR A 243 1.87 3.43 14.86
CA TYR A 243 3.06 4.03 14.27
C TYR A 243 2.71 5.33 13.57
N ILE A 244 3.52 6.36 13.76
CA ILE A 244 3.38 7.63 13.04
C ILE A 244 4.26 7.56 11.81
N VAL A 245 3.67 7.67 10.62
CA VAL A 245 4.36 7.56 9.33
C VAL A 245 4.23 8.87 8.55
N LEU A 246 5.35 9.56 8.35
CA LEU A 246 5.45 10.65 7.38
C LEU A 246 5.46 10.02 5.98
N ASN A 247 4.36 10.18 5.26
CA ASN A 247 4.07 9.41 4.06
C ASN A 247 4.54 10.08 2.77
N GLU A 248 4.91 9.28 1.78
CA GLU A 248 5.25 9.68 0.41
C GLU A 248 6.33 10.77 0.34
N VAL A 249 7.44 10.58 1.09
CA VAL A 249 8.53 11.56 1.10
C VAL A 249 9.43 11.36 -0.11
N TYR A 250 9.39 12.32 -1.04
CA TYR A 250 10.15 12.29 -2.29
C TYR A 250 11.56 12.88 -2.14
N PRO A 251 12.56 12.40 -2.91
CA PRO A 251 13.93 12.92 -2.88
C PRO A 251 14.07 14.40 -3.26
N PHE A 252 13.06 14.98 -3.89
CA PHE A 252 13.02 16.40 -4.26
C PHE A 252 12.25 17.27 -3.24
N TYR A 253 11.73 16.66 -2.16
CA TYR A 253 11.16 17.43 -1.06
C TYR A 253 12.23 18.33 -0.44
N PRO A 254 11.92 19.59 -0.10
CA PRO A 254 12.92 20.51 0.45
C PRO A 254 13.59 19.95 1.70
N PRO A 255 14.92 19.74 1.70
CA PRO A 255 15.60 19.13 2.84
C PRO A 255 15.44 19.93 4.13
N GLU A 256 15.37 21.25 4.03
CA GLU A 256 15.19 22.16 5.16
C GLU A 256 13.81 21.96 5.80
N SER A 257 12.76 21.80 4.99
CA SER A 257 11.40 21.55 5.47
C SER A 257 11.30 20.17 6.13
N LEU A 258 11.91 19.15 5.54
CA LEU A 258 11.95 17.82 6.13
C LEU A 258 12.72 17.83 7.46
N MET A 259 13.84 18.54 7.52
CA MET A 259 14.62 18.69 8.75
C MET A 259 13.80 19.35 9.86
N GLU A 260 13.00 20.37 9.54
CA GLU A 260 12.13 21.05 10.52
C GLU A 260 11.08 20.11 11.10
N ILE A 261 10.47 19.25 10.27
CA ILE A 261 9.51 18.22 10.72
C ILE A 261 10.22 17.18 11.60
N VAL A 262 11.40 16.73 11.19
CA VAL A 262 12.21 15.76 11.94
C VAL A 262 12.62 16.35 13.30
N ASP A 263 13.09 17.59 13.34
CA ASP A 263 13.44 18.29 14.59
C ASP A 263 12.21 18.46 15.51
N PHE A 264 11.04 18.72 14.93
CA PHE A 264 9.79 18.78 15.70
C PHE A 264 9.50 17.44 16.37
N CYS A 265 9.60 16.33 15.66
CA CYS A 265 9.40 14.98 16.22
C CYS A 265 10.43 14.69 17.34
N ILE A 266 11.71 14.97 17.11
CA ILE A 266 12.79 14.74 18.07
C ILE A 266 12.58 15.57 19.34
N ASN A 267 12.28 16.87 19.20
CA ASN A 267 12.07 17.78 20.33
C ASN A 267 10.88 17.39 21.19
N ASN A 268 9.84 16.81 20.58
CA ASN A 268 8.67 16.28 21.26
C ASN A 268 8.84 14.81 21.72
N ARG A 269 10.01 14.19 21.50
CA ARG A 269 10.32 12.80 21.85
C ARG A 269 9.34 11.78 21.23
N LEU A 270 8.92 12.05 20.02
CA LEU A 270 8.01 11.19 19.28
C LEU A 270 8.81 10.13 18.53
N SER A 271 8.31 8.90 18.54
CA SER A 271 8.75 7.86 17.61
C SER A 271 8.07 8.09 16.27
N PHE A 272 8.84 8.17 15.20
CA PHE A 272 8.32 8.46 13.86
C PHE A 272 9.02 7.61 12.80
N ILE A 273 8.33 7.44 11.69
CA ILE A 273 8.80 6.71 10.51
C ILE A 273 8.71 7.64 9.32
N ILE A 274 9.70 7.58 8.44
CA ILE A 274 9.68 8.29 7.15
C ILE A 274 9.54 7.24 6.05
N SER A 275 8.42 7.29 5.33
CA SER A 275 8.19 6.45 4.15
C SER A 275 8.73 7.16 2.92
N VAL A 276 9.86 6.67 2.42
CA VAL A 276 10.56 7.27 1.29
C VAL A 276 10.13 6.64 -0.02
N MET A 277 9.88 7.48 -1.02
CA MET A 277 9.56 7.03 -2.37
C MET A 277 10.79 6.39 -3.03
N PRO A 278 10.59 5.34 -3.84
CA PRO A 278 11.69 4.65 -4.50
C PRO A 278 12.38 5.55 -5.55
N VAL A 279 13.68 5.35 -5.70
CA VAL A 279 14.50 6.06 -6.69
C VAL A 279 15.05 5.02 -7.66
N TYR A 280 14.69 5.15 -8.94
CA TYR A 280 15.07 4.20 -9.99
C TYR A 280 16.18 4.70 -10.91
N GLU A 281 16.39 6.01 -10.97
CA GLU A 281 17.39 6.64 -11.80
C GLU A 281 18.05 7.81 -11.06
N ASN A 282 19.29 8.13 -11.44
CA ASN A 282 20.00 9.30 -10.91
C ASN A 282 20.17 9.28 -9.37
N GLY A 283 20.28 8.09 -8.78
CA GLY A 283 20.49 7.92 -7.34
C GLY A 283 21.79 8.53 -6.81
N ASP A 284 22.74 8.86 -7.69
CA ASP A 284 24.03 9.49 -7.38
C ASP A 284 24.02 11.03 -7.42
N TYR A 285 22.88 11.64 -7.74
CA TYR A 285 22.78 13.09 -7.85
C TYR A 285 22.99 13.81 -6.50
N PRO A 286 23.56 15.04 -6.52
CA PRO A 286 23.76 15.83 -5.29
C PRO A 286 22.48 16.08 -4.49
N ALA A 287 21.31 16.11 -5.14
CA ALA A 287 20.02 16.23 -4.48
C ALA A 287 19.73 15.00 -3.60
N MET A 288 19.99 13.78 -4.11
CA MET A 288 19.83 12.54 -3.36
C MET A 288 20.76 12.52 -2.14
N LYS A 289 22.00 12.97 -2.28
CA LYS A 289 22.95 13.05 -1.17
C LYS A 289 22.43 13.95 -0.04
N ARG A 290 21.89 15.14 -0.38
CA ARG A 290 21.32 16.07 0.62
C ARG A 290 20.07 15.51 1.27
N PHE A 291 19.21 14.88 0.50
CA PHE A 291 18.03 14.22 1.01
C PHE A 291 18.39 13.09 1.99
N CYS A 292 19.30 12.20 1.59
CA CYS A 292 19.79 11.12 2.44
C CYS A 292 20.51 11.61 3.70
N GLU A 293 21.07 12.82 3.69
CA GLU A 293 21.67 13.42 4.88
C GLU A 293 20.62 13.69 5.96
N VAL A 294 19.45 14.23 5.60
CA VAL A 294 18.33 14.42 6.52
C VAL A 294 17.81 13.08 7.05
N LEU A 295 17.70 12.07 6.16
CA LEU A 295 17.25 10.73 6.56
C LEU A 295 18.23 10.06 7.56
N ARG A 296 19.55 10.22 7.34
CA ARG A 296 20.57 9.74 8.29
C ARG A 296 20.48 10.46 9.64
N TYR A 297 20.23 11.77 9.61
CA TYR A 297 20.00 12.54 10.83
C TYR A 297 18.77 12.02 11.57
N ALA A 298 17.67 11.76 10.86
CA ALA A 298 16.47 11.16 11.44
C ALA A 298 16.76 9.78 12.07
N GLN A 299 17.44 8.88 11.35
CA GLN A 299 17.79 7.54 11.86
C GLN A 299 18.71 7.61 13.10
N ALA A 300 19.66 8.53 13.12
CA ALA A 300 20.56 8.71 14.27
C ALA A 300 19.83 9.21 15.54
N ASN A 301 18.66 9.84 15.37
CA ASN A 301 17.86 10.39 16.46
C ASN A 301 16.59 9.57 16.75
N GLY A 302 16.55 8.29 16.35
CA GLY A 302 15.48 7.37 16.70
C GLY A 302 14.33 7.28 15.68
N GLY A 303 14.36 8.08 14.61
CA GLY A 303 13.46 7.91 13.47
C GLY A 303 13.78 6.62 12.70
N ALA A 304 12.80 6.01 12.07
CA ALA A 304 12.99 4.87 11.19
C ALA A 304 12.64 5.23 9.74
N ILE A 305 13.27 4.55 8.80
CA ILE A 305 12.99 4.72 7.38
C ILE A 305 12.35 3.45 6.86
N ILE A 306 11.32 3.59 6.02
CA ILE A 306 10.70 2.49 5.28
C ILE A 306 10.65 2.86 3.80
N LEU A 307 10.67 1.86 2.93
CA LEU A 307 10.58 2.06 1.49
C LEU A 307 9.12 1.96 1.05
N HIS A 308 8.65 2.90 0.24
CA HIS A 308 7.33 2.82 -0.39
C HIS A 308 7.42 1.98 -1.67
N ALA A 309 6.55 0.99 -1.84
CA ALA A 309 6.52 0.17 -3.05
C ALA A 309 5.88 0.95 -4.22
N PRO A 310 6.35 0.72 -5.45
CA PRO A 310 5.75 1.34 -6.63
C PRO A 310 4.40 0.71 -6.97
N ASN A 311 3.37 1.51 -7.15
CA ASN A 311 2.03 1.03 -7.49
C ASN A 311 1.90 0.48 -8.90
N ALA A 312 2.59 1.12 -9.85
CA ALA A 312 2.40 0.85 -11.28
C ALA A 312 2.95 -0.52 -11.74
N VAL A 313 3.79 -1.17 -10.95
CA VAL A 313 4.45 -2.43 -11.35
C VAL A 313 3.63 -3.64 -10.94
N ALA A 314 2.88 -3.56 -9.85
CA ALA A 314 1.98 -4.64 -9.43
C ALA A 314 0.87 -4.90 -10.47
N GLU A 315 0.47 -3.89 -11.24
CA GLU A 315 -0.53 -4.03 -12.30
C GLU A 315 -0.04 -4.85 -13.51
N GLN A 316 1.27 -5.12 -13.62
CA GLN A 316 1.88 -5.79 -14.78
C GLN A 316 2.16 -7.28 -14.56
N ASP A 317 1.78 -7.87 -13.43
CA ASP A 317 2.02 -9.28 -13.07
C ASP A 317 3.48 -9.72 -13.32
N ASN A 318 4.45 -8.84 -13.04
CA ASN A 318 5.86 -9.09 -13.27
C ASN A 318 6.67 -8.97 -11.99
N THR A 319 6.76 -10.08 -11.27
CA THR A 319 7.48 -10.19 -9.98
C THR A 319 8.96 -9.84 -10.12
N GLU A 320 9.62 -10.30 -11.19
CA GLU A 320 11.05 -10.04 -11.42
C GLU A 320 11.32 -8.53 -11.59
N LEU A 321 10.51 -7.85 -12.39
CA LEU A 321 10.63 -6.42 -12.61
C LEU A 321 10.38 -5.61 -11.31
N LEU A 322 9.36 -5.96 -10.55
CA LEU A 322 9.05 -5.32 -9.27
C LEU A 322 10.21 -5.51 -8.29
N TRP A 323 10.78 -6.71 -8.29
CA TRP A 323 11.90 -7.05 -7.45
C TRP A 323 13.16 -6.24 -7.81
N ASP A 324 13.50 -6.14 -9.10
CA ASP A 324 14.62 -5.34 -9.58
C ASP A 324 14.48 -3.86 -9.16
N TYR A 325 13.27 -3.30 -9.29
CA TYR A 325 13.00 -1.93 -8.86
C TYR A 325 13.19 -1.73 -7.36
N LEU A 326 12.68 -2.64 -6.53
CA LEU A 326 12.84 -2.55 -5.08
C LEU A 326 14.29 -2.74 -4.65
N THR A 327 15.02 -3.66 -5.31
CA THR A 327 16.44 -3.86 -5.08
C THR A 327 17.23 -2.60 -5.41
N TYR A 328 17.01 -2.03 -6.60
CA TYR A 328 17.69 -0.80 -7.02
C TYR A 328 17.37 0.38 -6.09
N ALA A 329 16.10 0.55 -5.72
CA ALA A 329 15.70 1.60 -4.79
C ALA A 329 16.35 1.41 -3.40
N THR A 330 16.43 0.17 -2.90
CA THR A 330 17.10 -0.15 -1.63
C THR A 330 18.60 0.18 -1.71
N GLU A 331 19.26 -0.19 -2.80
CA GLU A 331 20.68 0.14 -3.05
C GLU A 331 20.92 1.65 -3.11
N ALA A 332 20.04 2.38 -3.78
CA ALA A 332 20.14 3.83 -3.88
C ALA A 332 20.18 4.52 -2.51
N TYR A 333 19.40 4.04 -1.55
CA TYR A 333 19.41 4.55 -0.18
C TYR A 333 20.59 4.04 0.65
N THR A 334 20.88 2.74 0.59
CA THR A 334 21.96 2.12 1.39
C THR A 334 23.34 2.63 1.02
N ASN A 335 23.58 3.01 -0.24
CA ASN A 335 24.81 3.65 -0.71
C ASN A 335 25.10 4.98 0.00
N PHE A 336 24.07 5.64 0.54
CA PHE A 336 24.21 6.86 1.36
C PHE A 336 24.08 6.60 2.86
N GLY A 337 24.06 5.33 3.30
CA GLY A 337 23.94 4.96 4.71
C GLY A 337 22.54 5.16 5.28
N VAL A 338 21.51 5.10 4.44
CA VAL A 338 20.10 5.07 4.83
C VAL A 338 19.59 3.64 4.65
N TYR A 339 18.96 3.08 5.68
CA TYR A 339 18.56 1.68 5.71
C TYR A 339 17.04 1.56 5.91
N PRO A 340 16.25 1.34 4.85
CA PRO A 340 14.81 1.14 4.96
C PRO A 340 14.51 -0.21 5.63
N LEU A 341 13.94 -0.19 6.85
CA LEU A 341 13.72 -1.38 7.68
C LEU A 341 12.49 -2.21 7.31
N ALA A 342 11.57 -1.62 6.56
CA ALA A 342 10.30 -2.23 6.18
C ALA A 342 9.85 -1.73 4.81
N LEU A 343 8.82 -2.37 4.27
CA LEU A 343 8.17 -1.98 3.03
C LEU A 343 6.76 -1.44 3.32
N GLN A 344 6.39 -0.33 2.70
CA GLN A 344 5.00 0.13 2.64
C GLN A 344 4.40 -0.27 1.29
N VAL A 345 3.24 -0.89 1.32
CA VAL A 345 2.56 -1.42 0.13
C VAL A 345 1.07 -1.09 0.15
N PRO A 346 0.43 -0.95 -1.01
CA PRO A 346 -1.03 -0.96 -1.06
C PRO A 346 -1.57 -2.34 -0.64
N GLU A 347 -2.74 -2.37 -0.02
CA GLU A 347 -3.35 -3.61 0.51
C GLU A 347 -3.55 -4.72 -0.54
N ASN A 348 -3.67 -4.38 -1.83
CA ASN A 348 -3.81 -5.37 -2.90
C ASN A 348 -2.59 -6.31 -3.02
N TYR A 349 -1.41 -5.89 -2.57
CA TYR A 349 -0.23 -6.78 -2.52
C TYR A 349 -0.44 -8.01 -1.63
N LEU A 350 -1.34 -7.93 -0.67
CA LEU A 350 -1.68 -9.07 0.19
C LEU A 350 -2.42 -10.18 -0.56
N PHE A 351 -3.11 -9.83 -1.65
CA PHE A 351 -3.98 -10.73 -2.42
C PHE A 351 -3.41 -11.11 -3.79
N ASP A 352 -2.38 -10.39 -4.25
CA ASP A 352 -1.71 -10.63 -5.51
C ASP A 352 -0.48 -11.57 -5.35
N GLU A 353 -0.29 -12.51 -6.26
CA GLU A 353 0.82 -13.47 -6.20
C GLU A 353 2.18 -12.76 -6.27
N THR A 354 2.30 -11.83 -7.22
CA THR A 354 3.50 -11.00 -7.38
C THR A 354 3.82 -10.22 -6.11
N GLY A 355 2.80 -9.57 -5.53
CA GLY A 355 2.94 -8.84 -4.27
C GLY A 355 3.41 -9.74 -3.13
N ARG A 356 2.82 -10.93 -2.98
CA ARG A 356 3.17 -11.86 -1.91
C ARG A 356 4.60 -12.39 -2.00
N GLU A 357 5.11 -12.68 -3.19
CA GLU A 357 6.51 -13.08 -3.36
C GLU A 357 7.46 -11.97 -2.92
N VAL A 358 7.14 -10.71 -3.24
CA VAL A 358 7.93 -9.55 -2.81
C VAL A 358 7.86 -9.37 -1.29
N LEU A 359 6.68 -9.54 -0.69
CA LEU A 359 6.49 -9.40 0.75
C LEU A 359 7.31 -10.43 1.55
N GLN A 360 7.60 -11.60 1.02
CA GLN A 360 8.45 -12.60 1.68
C GLN A 360 9.87 -12.11 2.00
N ARG A 361 10.33 -11.05 1.35
CA ARG A 361 11.66 -10.47 1.52
C ARG A 361 11.74 -9.39 2.59
N TYR A 362 10.61 -8.99 3.13
CA TYR A 362 10.48 -8.01 4.20
C TYR A 362 9.71 -8.64 5.37
N THR A 363 10.33 -8.74 6.54
CA THR A 363 9.62 -9.26 7.73
C THR A 363 8.63 -8.28 8.34
N THR A 364 8.67 -7.01 7.92
CA THR A 364 7.71 -5.98 8.37
C THR A 364 7.16 -5.24 7.17
N VAL A 365 5.85 -5.17 7.11
CA VAL A 365 5.11 -4.57 6.01
C VAL A 365 4.04 -3.64 6.55
N PHE A 366 4.01 -2.44 6.02
CA PHE A 366 3.00 -1.43 6.27
C PHE A 366 2.00 -1.41 5.13
N CYS A 367 0.72 -1.57 5.40
CA CYS A 367 -0.32 -1.52 4.39
C CYS A 367 -0.94 -0.14 4.31
N ASP A 368 -1.21 0.34 3.09
CA ASP A 368 -1.84 1.63 2.83
C ASP A 368 -3.20 1.46 2.14
N ARG A 369 -4.22 2.21 2.60
CA ARG A 369 -5.59 2.17 2.05
C ARG A 369 -5.75 2.89 0.71
N ASN A 370 -4.79 3.70 0.28
CA ASN A 370 -4.99 4.72 -0.75
C ASN A 370 -5.27 4.19 -2.17
N TYR A 371 -5.53 2.88 -2.35
CA TYR A 371 -5.77 2.32 -3.68
C TYR A 371 -7.15 1.70 -3.80
N ALA A 372 -8.05 2.47 -4.40
CA ALA A 372 -9.45 2.14 -4.67
C ALA A 372 -9.68 0.96 -5.65
N ASN A 373 -8.65 0.27 -6.10
CA ASN A 373 -8.72 -0.77 -7.14
C ASN A 373 -8.21 -2.13 -6.71
N SER A 374 -8.14 -2.44 -5.41
CA SER A 374 -7.83 -3.80 -4.99
C SER A 374 -8.98 -4.73 -5.42
N LYS A 375 -8.74 -5.53 -6.42
CA LYS A 375 -9.67 -6.59 -6.82
C LYS A 375 -9.38 -7.83 -6.00
N PHE A 376 -9.95 -7.90 -4.82
CA PHE A 376 -10.04 -9.15 -4.11
C PHE A 376 -10.81 -10.14 -5.00
N ASN A 377 -10.14 -11.21 -5.42
CA ASN A 377 -10.72 -12.21 -6.29
C ASN A 377 -10.81 -13.54 -5.54
N ILE A 378 -12.02 -13.89 -5.13
CA ILE A 378 -12.30 -15.13 -4.38
C ILE A 378 -11.99 -16.41 -5.19
N ASN A 379 -11.85 -16.30 -6.51
CA ASN A 379 -11.52 -17.43 -7.38
C ASN A 379 -10.02 -17.68 -7.48
N ASP A 380 -9.20 -16.81 -6.96
CA ASP A 380 -7.76 -17.02 -6.92
C ASP A 380 -7.45 -18.15 -5.95
N LYS A 381 -6.71 -19.15 -6.42
CA LYS A 381 -6.35 -20.36 -5.65
C LYS A 381 -5.41 -20.07 -4.48
N PHE A 382 -5.25 -18.82 -4.11
CA PHE A 382 -4.26 -18.40 -3.13
C PHE A 382 -4.81 -18.48 -1.72
N ASN A 383 -4.30 -19.47 -1.07
CA ASN A 383 -4.85 -19.92 0.18
C ASN A 383 -4.13 -19.37 1.40
N THR A 384 -3.01 -18.68 1.26
CA THR A 384 -2.26 -18.22 2.43
C THR A 384 -1.62 -16.88 2.13
N ILE A 385 -2.18 -15.84 2.72
CA ILE A 385 -1.69 -14.47 2.53
C ILE A 385 -0.51 -14.18 3.44
N TYR A 386 -0.43 -14.86 4.57
CA TYR A 386 0.55 -14.59 5.60
C TYR A 386 1.45 -15.80 5.86
N LYS A 387 2.72 -15.56 6.11
CA LYS A 387 3.71 -16.57 6.49
C LYS A 387 4.27 -16.25 7.88
N ASP A 388 4.49 -17.26 8.70
CA ASP A 388 5.05 -17.09 10.05
C ASP A 388 6.32 -16.25 10.08
N GLY A 389 6.38 -15.34 11.05
CA GLY A 389 7.52 -14.46 11.27
C GLY A 389 7.48 -13.11 10.56
N HIS A 390 6.39 -12.79 9.85
CA HIS A 390 6.15 -11.46 9.30
C HIS A 390 5.23 -10.64 10.20
N LEU A 391 5.46 -9.34 10.25
CA LEU A 391 4.60 -8.38 10.94
C LEU A 391 3.91 -7.50 9.89
N LEU A 392 2.59 -7.60 9.81
CA LEU A 392 1.76 -6.73 9.00
C LEU A 392 1.15 -5.63 9.88
N ILE A 393 1.26 -4.39 9.41
CA ILE A 393 0.74 -3.22 10.10
C ILE A 393 -0.37 -2.64 9.23
N ALA A 394 -1.57 -2.63 9.81
CA ALA A 394 -2.76 -2.13 9.13
C ALA A 394 -2.73 -0.60 8.98
N PRO A 395 -3.41 -0.03 8.00
CA PRO A 395 -3.70 1.39 8.01
C PRO A 395 -4.59 1.74 9.22
N ASP A 396 -4.48 2.97 9.70
CA ASP A 396 -5.26 3.43 10.84
C ASP A 396 -6.77 3.33 10.56
N TYR A 397 -7.51 2.83 11.54
CA TYR A 397 -8.97 2.72 11.46
C TYR A 397 -9.59 3.99 12.05
N THR A 398 -10.13 4.83 11.18
CA THR A 398 -10.92 6.00 11.59
C THR A 398 -12.39 5.67 11.46
N ILE A 399 -13.13 5.66 12.56
CA ILE A 399 -14.59 5.51 12.54
C ILE A 399 -15.21 6.91 12.51
N GLY A 400 -15.74 7.30 11.34
CA GLY A 400 -16.30 8.63 11.11
C GLY A 400 -15.22 9.73 11.03
N GLN A 401 -15.63 10.95 10.67
CA GLN A 401 -14.69 12.07 10.48
C GLN A 401 -14.09 12.62 11.79
N GLU A 402 -14.55 12.19 12.95
CA GLU A 402 -14.20 12.80 14.25
C GLU A 402 -13.78 11.81 15.34
N GLN A 403 -13.80 10.50 15.11
CA GLN A 403 -13.50 9.53 16.14
C GLN A 403 -12.52 8.46 15.66
N ASN A 404 -11.29 8.55 16.11
CA ASN A 404 -10.33 7.46 15.99
C ASN A 404 -10.69 6.37 17.00
N VAL A 405 -11.13 5.22 16.53
CA VAL A 405 -11.28 4.03 17.37
C VAL A 405 -9.94 3.34 17.42
N GLN A 406 -9.35 3.34 18.59
CA GLN A 406 -8.16 2.56 18.83
C GLN A 406 -8.48 1.07 18.72
N MET A 407 -7.79 0.40 17.82
CA MET A 407 -7.77 -1.05 17.77
C MET A 407 -6.69 -1.56 18.74
N GLU A 408 -7.08 -2.04 19.90
CA GLU A 408 -6.14 -2.65 20.87
C GLU A 408 -5.64 -4.03 20.42
N THR A 409 -6.07 -4.51 19.27
CA THR A 409 -5.85 -5.87 18.80
C THR A 409 -5.00 -5.98 17.54
N ILE A 410 -4.85 -4.89 16.79
CA ILE A 410 -4.11 -4.81 15.53
C ILE A 410 -3.15 -3.65 15.59
N SER A 411 -1.89 -3.86 15.19
CA SER A 411 -0.93 -2.77 15.02
C SER A 411 -1.33 -1.93 13.80
N THR A 412 -1.39 -0.60 13.98
CA THR A 412 -1.83 0.34 12.94
C THR A 412 -0.79 1.41 12.65
N ALA A 413 -0.90 2.04 11.49
CA ALA A 413 -0.08 3.18 11.08
C ALA A 413 -0.96 4.39 10.75
N ALA A 414 -0.69 5.52 11.40
CA ALA A 414 -1.26 6.81 11.06
C ALA A 414 -0.37 7.47 10.01
N TYR A 415 -0.89 7.61 8.79
CA TYR A 415 -0.17 8.18 7.65
C TYR A 415 -0.41 9.68 7.56
N ILE A 416 0.66 10.46 7.65
CA ILE A 416 0.64 11.91 7.57
C ILE A 416 1.33 12.34 6.28
N SER A 417 0.57 12.98 5.38
CA SER A 417 1.11 13.46 4.10
C SER A 417 2.00 14.69 4.31
N VAL A 418 3.22 14.63 3.80
CA VAL A 418 4.17 15.75 3.83
C VAL A 418 3.94 16.78 2.70
N SER A 419 2.91 16.59 1.87
CA SER A 419 2.56 17.53 0.79
C SER A 419 1.89 18.81 1.29
N GLN A 420 1.52 18.88 2.56
CA GLN A 420 0.86 20.01 3.21
C GLN A 420 1.86 21.07 3.68
N ASP A 421 1.34 22.17 4.21
CA ASP A 421 2.15 23.16 4.94
C ASP A 421 2.76 22.55 6.21
N ILE A 422 3.97 22.98 6.59
CA ILE A 422 4.70 22.42 7.74
C ILE A 422 3.91 22.52 9.04
N GLU A 423 3.22 23.63 9.27
CA GLU A 423 2.42 23.81 10.49
C GLU A 423 1.22 22.83 10.49
N ALA A 424 0.57 22.60 9.35
CA ALA A 424 -0.49 21.61 9.24
C ALA A 424 0.03 20.20 9.53
N ILE A 425 1.23 19.85 9.04
CA ILE A 425 1.87 18.56 9.33
C ILE A 425 2.13 18.40 10.84
N LYS A 426 2.62 19.47 11.50
CA LYS A 426 2.85 19.45 12.95
C LYS A 426 1.54 19.30 13.73
N ASP A 427 0.47 19.96 13.28
CA ASP A 427 -0.86 19.85 13.89
C ASP A 427 -1.42 18.43 13.73
N ASP A 428 -1.27 17.80 12.56
CA ASP A 428 -1.66 16.41 12.32
C ASP A 428 -0.87 15.44 13.20
N ILE A 429 0.45 15.63 13.35
CA ILE A 429 1.29 14.84 14.27
C ILE A 429 0.77 14.98 15.71
N ILE A 430 0.46 16.20 16.15
CA ILE A 430 -0.06 16.44 17.49
C ILE A 430 -1.42 15.74 17.66
N ALA A 431 -2.31 15.86 16.67
CA ALA A 431 -3.62 15.22 16.72
C ALA A 431 -3.53 13.70 16.90
N VAL A 432 -2.65 13.05 16.16
CA VAL A 432 -2.39 11.60 16.29
C VAL A 432 -1.86 11.27 17.70
N THR A 433 -0.97 12.09 18.27
CA THR A 433 -0.38 11.85 19.59
C THR A 433 -1.31 12.14 20.76
N GLN A 434 -2.39 12.90 20.55
CA GLN A 434 -3.41 13.16 21.58
C GLN A 434 -4.37 11.99 21.79
N VAL A 435 -4.42 11.04 20.86
CA VAL A 435 -5.13 9.79 21.05
C VAL A 435 -4.37 8.96 22.09
N ASN A 436 -5.07 8.40 23.08
CA ASN A 436 -4.45 7.65 24.18
C ASN A 436 -3.94 6.27 23.72
N VAL A 437 -2.97 6.27 22.81
CA VAL A 437 -2.40 5.09 22.17
C VAL A 437 -0.91 4.96 22.53
N VAL A 438 -0.43 3.74 22.63
CA VAL A 438 1.00 3.48 22.79
C VAL A 438 1.69 3.62 21.43
N HIS A 439 2.38 4.74 21.22
CA HIS A 439 3.27 4.90 20.06
C HIS A 439 4.60 4.21 20.33
N LYS A 440 4.92 3.23 19.50
CA LYS A 440 6.20 2.50 19.58
C LYS A 440 7.17 2.95 18.51
N SER A 441 8.45 2.79 18.84
CA SER A 441 9.50 2.91 17.85
C SER A 441 9.54 1.66 16.97
N LEU A 442 9.77 1.83 15.68
CA LEU A 442 10.02 0.71 14.79
C LEU A 442 11.30 -0.05 15.21
N TRP A 443 12.24 0.61 15.87
CA TRP A 443 13.46 0.00 16.41
C TRP A 443 13.22 -0.98 17.57
N ASP A 444 12.03 -0.98 18.17
CA ASP A 444 11.66 -1.93 19.23
C ASP A 444 11.35 -3.33 18.66
N ILE A 445 11.27 -3.47 17.35
CA ILE A 445 10.95 -4.71 16.65
C ILE A 445 12.17 -5.17 15.85
N ASN A 446 12.29 -6.48 15.67
CA ASN A 446 13.31 -7.05 14.80
C ASN A 446 12.84 -7.05 13.35
N HIS A 447 13.64 -6.49 12.46
CA HIS A 447 13.37 -6.41 11.02
C HIS A 447 14.42 -7.15 10.22
N ARG A 448 14.01 -7.70 9.06
CA ARG A 448 14.93 -8.29 8.08
C ARG A 448 14.50 -7.83 6.69
N VAL A 449 15.47 -7.44 5.90
CA VAL A 449 15.30 -7.02 4.51
C VAL A 449 16.31 -7.74 3.64
N TYR A 450 15.81 -8.40 2.60
CA TYR A 450 16.61 -9.09 1.60
C TYR A 450 16.44 -8.40 0.24
N ALA A 451 17.52 -7.90 -0.33
CA ALA A 451 17.55 -7.28 -1.65
C ALA A 451 18.76 -7.82 -2.41
N GLU A 452 18.59 -8.92 -3.15
CA GLU A 452 19.66 -9.64 -3.85
C GLU A 452 20.95 -9.83 -3.02
N ASN A 453 21.93 -8.92 -3.26
CA ASN A 453 23.24 -8.93 -2.60
C ASN A 453 23.25 -8.13 -1.29
N LEU A 454 22.14 -7.47 -0.95
CA LEU A 454 22.01 -6.69 0.28
C LEU A 454 21.17 -7.45 1.28
N TYR A 455 21.75 -7.64 2.43
CA TYR A 455 21.04 -8.19 3.59
C TYR A 455 21.28 -7.27 4.76
N PHE A 456 20.22 -6.74 5.33
CA PHE A 456 20.32 -6.01 6.59
C PHE A 456 19.15 -6.32 7.50
N TYR A 457 19.40 -6.19 8.78
CA TYR A 457 18.41 -6.47 9.79
C TYR A 457 18.63 -5.59 11.02
N SER A 458 17.55 -5.32 11.74
CA SER A 458 17.61 -4.74 13.07
C SER A 458 17.37 -5.83 14.13
N ARG A 459 18.10 -5.74 15.23
CA ARG A 459 17.92 -6.61 16.39
C ARG A 459 18.20 -5.83 17.67
N ASN A 460 17.20 -5.77 18.56
CA ASN A 460 17.29 -5.04 19.82
C ASN A 460 17.71 -3.56 19.65
N GLY A 461 17.17 -2.88 18.65
CA GLY A 461 17.50 -1.48 18.35
C GLY A 461 18.86 -1.26 17.66
N GLU A 462 19.58 -2.31 17.31
CA GLU A 462 20.85 -2.23 16.61
C GLU A 462 20.71 -2.69 15.16
N LEU A 463 21.39 -2.00 14.25
CA LEU A 463 21.39 -2.31 12.81
C LEU A 463 22.61 -3.14 12.44
N TYR A 464 22.38 -4.14 11.59
CA TYR A 464 23.41 -4.98 11.00
C TYR A 464 23.25 -4.97 9.47
N PHE A 465 24.35 -4.83 8.75
CA PHE A 465 24.43 -4.88 7.30
C PHE A 465 25.46 -5.95 6.90
N ASN A 466 25.01 -6.97 6.18
CA ASN A 466 25.83 -8.16 5.86
C ASN A 466 26.54 -8.70 7.11
N ASP A 467 25.79 -8.93 8.17
CA ASP A 467 26.22 -9.42 9.51
C ASP A 467 27.21 -8.53 10.25
N LYS A 468 27.48 -7.33 9.77
CA LYS A 468 28.31 -6.35 10.47
C LYS A 468 27.45 -5.28 11.09
N LYS A 469 27.69 -5.00 12.37
CA LYS A 469 27.02 -3.92 13.08
C LYS A 469 27.32 -2.56 12.41
N VAL A 470 26.28 -1.82 12.11
CA VAL A 470 26.36 -0.48 11.53
C VAL A 470 26.13 0.57 12.62
N SER A 471 26.98 1.57 12.66
CA SER A 471 26.77 2.74 13.53
C SER A 471 25.84 3.72 12.83
N LEU A 472 24.71 4.03 13.46
CA LEU A 472 23.78 5.08 13.01
C LEU A 472 24.19 6.48 13.50
N ALA A 473 25.36 6.64 14.12
CA ALA A 473 25.84 7.94 14.56
C ALA A 473 25.91 8.92 13.38
N TYR A 474 25.19 10.04 13.52
CA TYR A 474 25.16 11.06 12.49
C TYR A 474 26.52 11.77 12.38
N THR A 475 27.07 11.74 11.20
CA THR A 475 28.23 12.53 10.82
C THR A 475 27.86 13.29 9.55
N PRO A 476 27.83 14.61 9.55
CA PRO A 476 27.54 15.40 8.35
C PRO A 476 28.48 14.99 7.22
N PHE A 477 27.97 14.88 6.01
CA PHE A 477 28.84 14.76 4.86
C PHE A 477 29.71 16.03 4.76
N THR A 478 30.99 15.88 4.62
CA THR A 478 31.83 17.00 4.18
C THR A 478 31.42 17.34 2.75
N TYR A 479 30.61 18.37 2.62
CA TYR A 479 30.43 18.99 1.32
C TYR A 479 31.74 19.69 0.96
N GLU A 480 32.51 19.16 0.00
CA GLU A 480 33.27 20.06 -0.84
C GLU A 480 32.24 21.07 -1.31
N LYS A 481 32.48 22.38 -1.04
CA LYS A 481 31.63 23.42 -1.58
C LYS A 481 31.47 23.13 -3.06
N TYR A 482 30.39 22.48 -3.44
CA TYR A 482 29.93 22.52 -4.80
C TYR A 482 29.53 23.96 -5.02
N GLU A 483 30.50 24.79 -5.36
CA GLU A 483 30.19 25.96 -6.14
C GLU A 483 29.56 25.35 -7.40
N TYR A 484 28.23 25.35 -7.42
CA TYR A 484 27.51 25.15 -8.67
C TYR A 484 28.26 26.02 -9.64
N ASP A 485 28.94 25.39 -10.60
CA ASP A 485 29.53 26.12 -11.68
C ASP A 485 28.35 26.75 -12.44
N SER A 486 27.89 27.86 -11.89
CA SER A 486 26.81 28.66 -12.46
C SER A 486 27.17 29.12 -13.87
N GLY A 487 28.43 28.82 -14.33
CA GLY A 487 28.89 29.06 -15.67
C GLY A 487 28.09 28.30 -16.72
N VAL A 488 27.85 27.02 -16.52
CA VAL A 488 27.09 26.20 -17.51
C VAL A 488 25.62 26.60 -17.51
N PHE A 489 24.99 26.74 -16.33
CA PHE A 489 23.60 27.21 -16.23
C PHE A 489 23.42 28.67 -16.65
N LYS A 490 24.38 29.55 -16.32
CA LYS A 490 24.38 30.93 -16.82
C LYS A 490 24.58 30.99 -18.34
N TRP A 491 25.38 30.11 -18.89
CA TRP A 491 25.57 30.02 -20.35
C TRP A 491 24.32 29.52 -21.04
N ILE A 492 23.70 28.42 -20.56
CA ILE A 492 22.41 27.91 -21.06
C ILE A 492 21.30 28.95 -20.90
N ALA A 493 21.19 29.59 -19.76
CA ALA A 493 20.19 30.64 -19.53
C ALA A 493 20.43 31.87 -20.41
N LYS A 494 21.69 32.20 -20.70
CA LYS A 494 22.06 33.30 -21.63
C LYS A 494 21.74 32.94 -23.06
N ASP A 495 21.97 31.70 -23.48
CA ASP A 495 21.61 31.20 -24.80
C ASP A 495 20.09 31.10 -25.01
N LEU A 496 19.34 30.59 -24.01
CA LEU A 496 17.89 30.60 -24.06
C LEU A 496 17.31 32.03 -24.08
N SER A 497 17.90 32.96 -23.32
CA SER A 497 17.52 34.39 -23.37
C SER A 497 17.82 35.03 -24.70
N SER A 498 18.95 34.66 -25.34
CA SER A 498 19.33 35.10 -26.68
C SER A 498 18.39 34.56 -27.75
N LEU A 499 18.06 33.27 -27.71
CA LEU A 499 17.06 32.62 -28.58
C LEU A 499 15.67 33.22 -28.43
N ASN A 500 15.21 33.48 -27.21
CA ASN A 500 13.92 34.14 -26.97
C ASN A 500 13.89 35.59 -27.51
N LYS A 501 15.01 36.35 -27.42
CA LYS A 501 15.12 37.68 -28.01
C LYS A 501 15.08 37.60 -29.54
N GLN A 502 15.74 36.63 -30.15
CA GLN A 502 15.70 36.41 -31.61
C GLN A 502 14.32 36.01 -32.09
N LEU A 503 13.60 35.12 -31.36
CA LEU A 503 12.23 34.74 -31.63
C LEU A 503 11.28 35.93 -31.53
N ALA A 504 11.39 36.74 -30.48
CA ALA A 504 10.61 37.97 -30.31
C ALA A 504 10.86 38.95 -31.45
N PHE A 505 12.13 39.13 -31.90
CA PHE A 505 12.47 39.97 -33.04
C PHE A 505 11.85 39.49 -34.35
N ILE A 506 11.87 38.16 -34.60
CA ILE A 506 11.26 37.54 -35.78
C ILE A 506 9.73 37.77 -35.77
N VAL A 507 9.08 37.61 -34.62
CA VAL A 507 7.62 37.85 -34.48
C VAL A 507 7.27 39.31 -34.75
N VAL A 508 8.08 40.27 -34.23
CA VAL A 508 7.87 41.69 -34.45
C VAL A 508 8.02 42.03 -35.94
N ILE A 509 9.09 41.55 -36.62
CA ILE A 509 9.30 41.77 -38.03
C ILE A 509 8.18 41.18 -38.86
N SER A 510 7.78 39.95 -38.58
CA SER A 510 6.67 39.29 -39.28
C SER A 510 5.35 40.06 -39.12
N SER A 511 5.09 40.60 -37.93
CA SER A 511 3.91 41.44 -37.67
C SER A 511 3.93 42.76 -38.46
N ILE A 512 5.11 43.39 -38.55
CA ILE A 512 5.28 44.61 -39.37
C ILE A 512 5.04 44.30 -40.84
N ILE A 513 5.65 43.24 -41.37
CA ILE A 513 5.48 42.81 -42.78
C ILE A 513 3.99 42.53 -43.06
N PHE A 514 3.31 41.81 -42.16
CA PHE A 514 1.88 41.50 -42.32
C PHE A 514 1.03 42.75 -42.29
N THR A 515 1.35 43.70 -41.44
CA THR A 515 0.67 45.02 -41.39
C THR A 515 0.87 45.79 -42.68
N LEU A 516 2.10 45.83 -43.22
CA LEU A 516 2.38 46.45 -44.51
C LEU A 516 1.59 45.82 -45.68
N PHE A 517 1.47 44.49 -45.66
CA PHE A 517 0.65 43.79 -46.67
C PHE A 517 -0.83 44.16 -46.57
N ILE A 518 -1.36 44.32 -45.37
CA ILE A 518 -2.76 44.79 -45.17
C ILE A 518 -2.92 46.21 -45.71
N PHE A 519 -1.98 47.12 -45.38
CA PHE A 519 -2.03 48.50 -45.90
C PHE A 519 -1.88 48.57 -47.42
N ALA A 520 -0.94 47.82 -48.00
CA ALA A 520 -0.77 47.73 -49.46
C ALA A 520 -2.02 47.16 -50.15
N GLY A 521 -2.62 46.12 -49.56
CA GLY A 521 -3.89 45.54 -50.05
C GLY A 521 -5.03 46.53 -49.98
N ARG A 522 -5.18 47.27 -48.86
CA ARG A 522 -6.18 48.35 -48.73
C ARG A 522 -5.95 49.50 -49.70
N TYR A 523 -4.68 49.92 -49.91
CA TYR A 523 -4.34 50.98 -50.83
C TYR A 523 -4.63 50.56 -52.29
N ARG A 524 -4.31 49.33 -52.66
CA ARG A 524 -4.57 48.76 -53.99
C ARG A 524 -6.09 48.60 -54.28
N ASN A 525 -6.86 48.20 -53.28
CA ASN A 525 -8.30 48.13 -53.37
C ASN A 525 -8.93 49.52 -53.47
N ARG A 526 -8.48 50.53 -52.68
CA ARG A 526 -8.94 51.92 -52.83
C ARG A 526 -8.69 52.46 -54.21
N LYS A 527 -7.51 52.21 -54.81
CA LYS A 527 -7.27 52.66 -56.24
C LYS A 527 -8.17 51.97 -57.23
N ARG A 528 -8.55 50.72 -57.04
CA ARG A 528 -9.48 50.00 -57.94
C ARG A 528 -10.93 50.53 -57.84
N PHE A 529 -11.35 51.00 -56.69
CA PHE A 529 -12.68 51.51 -56.43
C PHE A 529 -12.85 53.03 -56.77
N LEU A 530 -11.73 53.78 -56.88
CA LEU A 530 -11.73 55.21 -57.12
C LEU A 530 -11.42 55.58 -58.62
N LEU A 531 -11.14 54.63 -59.48
CA LEU A 531 -11.02 54.88 -60.90
C LEU A 531 -12.44 55.02 -61.48
N PRO A 532 -12.78 56.20 -62.09
CA PRO A 532 -14.10 56.38 -62.73
C PRO A 532 -14.24 55.38 -63.89
N ARG A 533 -15.34 54.66 -63.86
CA ARG A 533 -15.77 53.80 -65.00
C ARG A 533 -15.92 54.68 -66.21
N GLN A 534 -15.00 54.60 -67.21
CA GLN A 534 -15.18 55.21 -68.50
C GLN A 534 -16.49 54.67 -69.14
N LYS A 535 -17.46 55.54 -69.30
CA LYS A 535 -18.67 55.29 -70.11
C LYS A 535 -18.22 55.01 -71.53
N GLY A 536 -18.34 53.81 -71.98
CA GLY A 536 -18.22 53.46 -73.35
C GLY A 536 -19.37 54.12 -74.13
N ASN A 537 -19.02 54.99 -75.03
CA ASN A 537 -19.89 55.61 -76.01
C ASN A 537 -20.37 54.50 -76.99
N LYS A 538 -21.63 54.21 -76.98
CA LYS A 538 -22.29 53.51 -78.06
C LYS A 538 -22.95 54.59 -78.98
N ASP A 539 -22.30 54.88 -80.03
CA ASP A 539 -22.89 55.42 -81.23
C ASP A 539 -22.47 54.46 -82.36
N GLY A 540 -23.33 53.84 -83.02
CA GLY A 540 -24.46 54.12 -83.83
C GLY A 540 -24.25 53.46 -85.15
N VAL A 541 -25.33 53.07 -85.72
CA VAL A 541 -25.63 53.02 -87.16
C VAL A 541 -25.12 51.80 -87.97
N ASP A 542 -25.93 51.08 -88.39
CA ASP A 542 -26.81 50.55 -89.40
C ASP A 542 -27.05 49.06 -89.35
#